data_c5854b3211e4c5fe4a92eb545d374239
#
_entry.id   c5854b3211e4c5fe4a92eb545d374239
#
_cell.length_a   1.000
_cell.length_b   1.000
_cell.length_c   1.000
_cell.angle_alpha   90.00
_cell.angle_beta   90.00
_cell.angle_gamma   90.00
#
_symmetry.space_group_name_H-M   'P 1'
#
loop_
_entity.id
_entity.type
_entity.pdbx_description
1 polymer ?
#
loop_
_entity_poly.entity_id
_entity_poly.type
_entity_poly.pdbx_seq_one_letter_code
_entity_poly.pdbx_strand_id
1 'polypeptide(L)'
;MGNTTTASVTGVQVAPAKSAIRDLPIAKVWAFAVGQFGWALLSGIISNWLVYFYQPDQETISQGQTVFVPQGLVVLGIVTVVGGITAFARFFDAFVDPAVASLSDRCDSKSGRRMPFLKFAALPLAVVTVLVFWSPINGTSWVNAAFLFVTVIGYYIALTFYCTPYNALIAELGHDSKKQLTISTAISFTWVAGTAIAYVAPVIWGAFVPMMGRITAIRVTFTIMAAVAFVCMLVPPLAIREKDYVNSQPTSESTIESLKQTFGDGEFRKFVCSDVVYWVAITTFQTGLPFFVTSLLKLPETTTTIYFVLMTGVSVLFYLPVNILANKVGKKRLLLVAFVIFTCAFAFAGALGSAALGFIPAMAQGLVLSVVGAIPMAAFGKRSTRTDGRTVPDADAGAGDYGQAPDCRSQAAAGSPVVCAGC
;
A
#
# COMPACT_ATOMS: atom_id res chain seq x y z
N MET A 1 77.38 -24.04 -14.18
CA MET A 1 76.26 -24.94 -14.03
C MET A 1 75.36 -24.34 -12.97
N GLY A 2 74.31 -23.62 -13.39
CA GLY A 2 73.34 -22.99 -12.48
C GLY A 2 71.96 -23.15 -13.13
N ASN A 3 71.16 -24.03 -12.56
CA ASN A 3 69.82 -24.28 -13.00
C ASN A 3 68.89 -23.14 -12.55
N THR A 4 68.38 -22.39 -13.47
CA THR A 4 67.26 -21.47 -13.26
C THR A 4 65.95 -22.22 -13.52
N THR A 5 65.23 -22.55 -12.43
CA THR A 5 63.89 -23.13 -12.46
C THR A 5 62.89 -21.99 -12.69
N THR A 6 62.30 -21.96 -13.87
CA THR A 6 61.17 -21.09 -14.20
C THR A 6 59.90 -21.65 -13.55
N ALA A 7 59.39 -20.96 -12.52
CA ALA A 7 58.08 -21.21 -11.93
C ALA A 7 57.00 -20.73 -12.90
N SER A 8 56.20 -21.64 -13.36
CA SER A 8 54.98 -21.36 -14.17
C SER A 8 53.95 -20.68 -13.27
N VAL A 9 53.61 -19.42 -13.59
CA VAL A 9 52.49 -18.70 -12.99
C VAL A 9 51.21 -19.33 -13.49
N THR A 10 50.61 -20.15 -12.62
CA THR A 10 49.30 -20.75 -12.81
C THR A 10 48.24 -19.65 -12.93
N GLY A 11 47.43 -19.74 -13.98
CA GLY A 11 46.43 -18.74 -14.37
C GLY A 11 45.46 -18.39 -13.24
N VAL A 12 45.43 -17.15 -12.90
CA VAL A 12 44.31 -16.54 -12.15
C VAL A 12 43.09 -16.61 -13.07
N GLN A 13 42.18 -17.54 -12.76
CA GLN A 13 40.86 -17.51 -13.37
C GLN A 13 40.17 -16.20 -12.94
N VAL A 14 40.17 -15.23 -13.84
CA VAL A 14 39.34 -14.03 -13.70
C VAL A 14 37.90 -14.50 -13.68
N ALA A 15 37.26 -14.42 -12.52
CA ALA A 15 35.82 -14.65 -12.38
C ALA A 15 35.09 -13.80 -13.42
N PRO A 16 34.05 -14.34 -14.10
CA PRO A 16 33.33 -13.60 -15.12
C PRO A 16 32.85 -12.28 -14.55
N ALA A 17 33.20 -11.17 -15.22
CA ALA A 17 32.80 -9.82 -14.85
C ALA A 17 31.30 -9.81 -14.58
N LYS A 18 30.89 -9.42 -13.35
CA LYS A 18 29.49 -9.20 -13.01
C LYS A 18 28.88 -8.32 -14.11
N SER A 19 27.90 -8.85 -14.85
CA SER A 19 27.19 -8.09 -15.87
C SER A 19 26.69 -6.80 -15.24
N ALA A 20 27.07 -5.66 -15.80
CA ALA A 20 26.63 -4.36 -15.33
C ALA A 20 25.10 -4.36 -15.27
N ILE A 21 24.54 -4.14 -14.10
CA ILE A 21 23.11 -4.09 -13.87
C ILE A 21 22.53 -2.99 -14.76
N ARG A 22 21.54 -3.32 -15.56
CA ARG A 22 20.89 -2.35 -16.44
C ARG A 22 19.96 -1.46 -15.64
N ASP A 23 19.97 -0.20 -15.97
CA ASP A 23 19.00 0.75 -15.44
C ASP A 23 17.60 0.47 -15.96
N LEU A 24 16.59 0.57 -15.09
CA LEU A 24 15.20 0.38 -15.49
C LEU A 24 14.74 1.55 -16.40
N PRO A 25 14.37 1.30 -17.67
CA PRO A 25 13.84 2.35 -18.56
C PRO A 25 12.53 2.92 -18.02
N ILE A 26 12.27 4.20 -18.29
CA ILE A 26 11.07 4.90 -17.79
C ILE A 26 9.75 4.19 -18.20
N ALA A 27 9.69 3.60 -19.38
CA ALA A 27 8.54 2.82 -19.83
C ALA A 27 8.29 1.61 -18.92
N LYS A 28 9.35 0.94 -18.43
CA LYS A 28 9.22 -0.18 -17.49
C LYS A 28 8.92 0.29 -16.07
N VAL A 29 9.33 1.50 -15.67
CA VAL A 29 8.90 2.12 -14.42
C VAL A 29 7.37 2.30 -14.41
N TRP A 30 6.80 2.82 -15.50
CA TRP A 30 5.34 2.92 -15.62
C TRP A 30 4.65 1.56 -15.71
N ALA A 31 5.24 0.59 -16.42
CA ALA A 31 4.72 -0.79 -16.42
C ALA A 31 4.71 -1.40 -15.02
N PHE A 32 5.71 -1.11 -14.18
CA PHE A 32 5.73 -1.52 -12.79
C PHE A 32 4.64 -0.78 -11.98
N ALA A 33 4.53 0.53 -12.15
CA ALA A 33 3.53 1.34 -11.45
C ALA A 33 2.08 0.97 -11.79
N VAL A 34 1.78 0.46 -12.98
CA VAL A 34 0.45 -0.05 -13.35
C VAL A 34 0.03 -1.23 -12.46
N GLY A 35 0.96 -2.06 -11.98
CA GLY A 35 0.67 -3.10 -10.98
C GLY A 35 0.15 -2.52 -9.67
N GLN A 36 0.72 -1.38 -9.24
CA GLN A 36 0.24 -0.63 -8.07
C GLN A 36 -1.21 -0.17 -8.23
N PHE A 37 -1.56 0.37 -9.41
CA PHE A 37 -2.93 0.76 -9.72
C PHE A 37 -3.91 -0.41 -9.52
N GLY A 38 -3.57 -1.61 -10.01
CA GLY A 38 -4.43 -2.78 -9.93
C GLY A 38 -4.75 -3.16 -8.48
N TRP A 39 -3.73 -3.37 -7.64
CA TRP A 39 -3.99 -3.76 -6.27
C TRP A 39 -4.51 -2.61 -5.39
N ALA A 40 -4.18 -1.35 -5.69
CA ALA A 40 -4.78 -0.19 -5.04
C ALA A 40 -6.28 -0.09 -5.30
N LEU A 41 -6.72 -0.40 -6.52
CA LEU A 41 -8.13 -0.47 -6.89
C LEU A 41 -8.86 -1.55 -6.08
N LEU A 42 -8.32 -2.77 -5.99
CA LEU A 42 -8.92 -3.86 -5.21
C LEU A 42 -8.94 -3.55 -3.70
N SER A 43 -7.86 -2.99 -3.17
CA SER A 43 -7.81 -2.56 -1.77
C SER A 43 -8.81 -1.45 -1.47
N GLY A 44 -8.99 -0.51 -2.40
CA GLY A 44 -9.98 0.55 -2.30
C GLY A 44 -11.43 0.01 -2.29
N ILE A 45 -11.73 -1.00 -3.10
CA ILE A 45 -13.04 -1.66 -3.09
C ILE A 45 -13.32 -2.26 -1.72
N ILE A 46 -12.40 -3.04 -1.17
CA ILE A 46 -12.59 -3.68 0.14
C ILE A 46 -12.63 -2.66 1.27
N SER A 47 -11.68 -1.72 1.32
CA SER A 47 -11.59 -0.77 2.43
C SER A 47 -12.78 0.18 2.52
N ASN A 48 -13.34 0.60 1.37
CA ASN A 48 -14.40 1.60 1.34
C ASN A 48 -15.80 0.98 1.33
N TRP A 49 -15.98 -0.17 0.69
CA TRP A 49 -17.31 -0.67 0.36
C TRP A 49 -17.68 -1.98 1.06
N LEU A 50 -16.74 -2.71 1.68
CA LEU A 50 -17.03 -3.96 2.38
C LEU A 50 -18.04 -3.74 3.51
N VAL A 51 -17.74 -2.82 4.42
CA VAL A 51 -18.59 -2.53 5.58
C VAL A 51 -19.91 -1.94 5.13
N TYR A 52 -19.89 -1.00 4.17
CA TYR A 52 -21.07 -0.39 3.60
C TYR A 52 -22.01 -1.42 2.93
N PHE A 53 -21.48 -2.42 2.22
CA PHE A 53 -22.26 -3.46 1.58
C PHE A 53 -22.92 -4.41 2.59
N TYR A 54 -22.22 -4.80 3.64
CA TYR A 54 -22.70 -5.79 4.60
C TYR A 54 -23.42 -5.20 5.82
N GLN A 55 -23.22 -3.92 6.10
CA GLN A 55 -23.89 -3.17 7.18
C GLN A 55 -24.63 -1.94 6.62
N PRO A 56 -25.63 -2.15 5.74
CA PRO A 56 -26.36 -1.04 5.15
C PRO A 56 -27.15 -0.30 6.24
N ASP A 57 -27.27 1.02 6.10
CA ASP A 57 -28.16 1.84 6.88
C ASP A 57 -29.62 1.71 6.44
N GLN A 58 -30.56 2.25 7.22
CA GLN A 58 -32.00 2.14 6.93
C GLN A 58 -32.38 2.75 5.58
N GLU A 59 -31.72 3.81 5.16
CA GLU A 59 -31.96 4.45 3.89
C GLU A 59 -31.50 3.57 2.72
N THR A 60 -30.32 2.98 2.84
CA THR A 60 -29.79 2.04 1.85
C THR A 60 -30.65 0.76 1.75
N ILE A 61 -31.20 0.28 2.86
CA ILE A 61 -32.14 -0.85 2.88
C ILE A 61 -33.42 -0.48 2.11
N SER A 62 -33.95 0.74 2.31
CA SER A 62 -35.13 1.20 1.58
C SER A 62 -34.91 1.30 0.06
N GLN A 63 -33.66 1.47 -0.37
CA GLN A 63 -33.23 1.48 -1.77
C GLN A 63 -32.99 0.07 -2.34
N GLY A 64 -33.35 -0.99 -1.62
CA GLY A 64 -33.28 -2.37 -2.09
C GLY A 64 -31.97 -3.12 -1.75
N GLN A 65 -31.18 -2.60 -0.80
CA GLN A 65 -30.03 -3.33 -0.26
C GLN A 65 -30.48 -4.45 0.65
N THR A 66 -30.06 -5.68 0.36
CA THR A 66 -30.35 -6.85 1.20
C THR A 66 -29.35 -6.94 2.34
N VAL A 67 -29.83 -7.26 3.54
CA VAL A 67 -29.01 -7.58 4.71
C VAL A 67 -28.57 -9.04 4.63
N PHE A 68 -27.28 -9.30 4.51
CA PHE A 68 -26.73 -10.65 4.33
C PHE A 68 -26.19 -11.27 5.62
N VAL A 69 -25.74 -10.46 6.58
CA VAL A 69 -25.17 -10.93 7.85
C VAL A 69 -25.95 -10.36 9.01
N PRO A 70 -25.97 -11.03 10.19
CA PRO A 70 -26.61 -10.49 11.39
C PRO A 70 -26.07 -9.10 11.73
N GLN A 71 -26.99 -8.16 11.97
CA GLN A 71 -26.67 -6.78 12.32
C GLN A 71 -26.54 -6.58 13.81
N GLY A 72 -25.95 -5.46 14.24
CA GLY A 72 -25.77 -5.08 15.62
C GLY A 72 -24.49 -5.59 16.28
N LEU A 73 -24.35 -5.35 17.58
CA LEU A 73 -23.18 -5.71 18.37
C LEU A 73 -23.31 -7.16 18.87
N VAL A 74 -23.17 -8.12 17.97
CA VAL A 74 -23.43 -9.53 18.23
C VAL A 74 -22.20 -10.24 18.79
N VAL A 75 -20.99 -9.81 18.40
CA VAL A 75 -19.74 -10.42 18.87
C VAL A 75 -19.32 -9.76 20.18
N LEU A 76 -19.38 -10.53 21.28
CA LEU A 76 -19.07 -10.08 22.64
C LEU A 76 -19.89 -8.84 23.12
N GLY A 77 -20.99 -8.49 22.43
CA GLY A 77 -21.77 -7.29 22.74
C GLY A 77 -21.09 -5.94 22.44
N ILE A 78 -19.93 -5.96 21.77
CA ILE A 78 -19.11 -4.77 21.54
C ILE A 78 -18.81 -4.57 20.02
N VAL A 79 -18.70 -5.66 19.27
CA VAL A 79 -18.23 -5.65 17.88
C VAL A 79 -19.30 -6.22 16.95
N THR A 80 -19.46 -5.60 15.80
CA THR A 80 -20.32 -6.15 14.73
C THR A 80 -19.67 -7.39 14.10
N VAL A 81 -20.46 -8.27 13.48
CA VAL A 81 -19.96 -9.46 12.80
C VAL A 81 -18.89 -9.07 11.75
N VAL A 82 -19.18 -8.07 10.92
CA VAL A 82 -18.25 -7.61 9.88
C VAL A 82 -16.98 -6.99 10.49
N GLY A 83 -17.16 -6.19 11.56
CA GLY A 83 -16.02 -5.60 12.29
C GLY A 83 -15.12 -6.66 12.90
N GLY A 84 -15.71 -7.70 13.50
CA GLY A 84 -14.95 -8.84 14.05
C GLY A 84 -14.18 -9.62 12.98
N ILE A 85 -14.83 -9.89 11.84
CA ILE A 85 -14.21 -10.57 10.71
C ILE A 85 -13.03 -9.78 10.16
N THR A 86 -13.22 -8.48 9.92
CA THR A 86 -12.16 -7.62 9.38
C THR A 86 -11.01 -7.43 10.35
N ALA A 87 -11.30 -7.27 11.64
CA ALA A 87 -10.25 -7.16 12.67
C ALA A 87 -9.43 -8.45 12.78
N PHE A 88 -10.09 -9.62 12.78
CA PHE A 88 -9.41 -10.90 12.81
C PHE A 88 -8.54 -11.12 11.57
N ALA A 89 -9.07 -10.81 10.38
CA ALA A 89 -8.34 -10.96 9.13
C ALA A 89 -7.09 -10.06 9.08
N ARG A 90 -7.18 -8.81 9.55
CA ARG A 90 -6.04 -7.89 9.69
C ARG A 90 -5.01 -8.39 10.70
N PHE A 91 -5.46 -8.95 11.81
CA PHE A 91 -4.56 -9.56 12.79
C PHE A 91 -3.82 -10.77 12.19
N PHE A 92 -4.53 -11.62 11.44
CA PHE A 92 -3.95 -12.77 10.76
C PHE A 92 -2.92 -12.37 9.70
N ASP A 93 -3.19 -11.31 8.96
CA ASP A 93 -2.31 -10.75 7.94
C ASP A 93 -0.92 -10.38 8.51
N ALA A 94 -0.87 -9.81 9.72
CA ALA A 94 0.37 -9.49 10.41
C ALA A 94 1.32 -10.69 10.62
N PHE A 95 0.80 -11.92 10.66
CA PHE A 95 1.62 -13.14 10.70
C PHE A 95 1.99 -13.67 9.31
N VAL A 96 1.12 -13.45 8.33
CA VAL A 96 1.35 -13.91 6.95
C VAL A 96 2.42 -13.06 6.27
N ASP A 97 2.47 -11.76 6.52
CA ASP A 97 3.42 -10.84 5.91
C ASP A 97 4.90 -11.27 6.06
N PRO A 98 5.44 -11.53 7.27
CA PRO A 98 6.81 -11.99 7.43
C PRO A 98 7.07 -13.37 6.80
N ALA A 99 6.05 -14.24 6.80
CA ALA A 99 6.17 -15.57 6.20
C ALA A 99 6.31 -15.47 4.68
N VAL A 100 5.49 -14.65 4.02
CA VAL A 100 5.54 -14.41 2.57
C VAL A 100 6.83 -13.67 2.19
N ALA A 101 7.28 -12.69 2.97
CA ALA A 101 8.55 -12.01 2.76
C ALA A 101 9.70 -13.03 2.75
N SER A 102 9.78 -13.88 3.78
CA SER A 102 10.80 -14.94 3.86
C SER A 102 10.70 -15.95 2.71
N LEU A 103 9.49 -16.34 2.31
CA LEU A 103 9.26 -17.27 1.21
C LEU A 103 9.70 -16.67 -0.12
N SER A 104 9.35 -15.41 -0.38
CA SER A 104 9.73 -14.71 -1.61
C SER A 104 11.24 -14.48 -1.71
N ASP A 105 11.91 -14.24 -0.58
CA ASP A 105 13.36 -14.01 -0.54
C ASP A 105 14.18 -15.29 -0.79
N ARG A 106 13.61 -16.47 -0.51
CA ARG A 106 14.26 -17.78 -0.73
C ARG A 106 13.96 -18.39 -2.09
N CYS A 107 13.02 -17.82 -2.84
CA CYS A 107 12.63 -18.38 -4.14
C CYS A 107 13.74 -18.17 -5.18
N ASP A 108 14.11 -19.21 -5.90
CA ASP A 108 14.97 -19.13 -7.10
C ASP A 108 14.19 -19.60 -8.33
N SER A 109 13.83 -18.66 -9.19
CA SER A 109 13.08 -18.92 -10.41
C SER A 109 13.77 -18.35 -11.63
N LYS A 110 13.48 -18.92 -12.82
CA LYS A 110 13.98 -18.40 -14.11
C LYS A 110 13.56 -16.95 -14.38
N SER A 111 12.40 -16.53 -13.91
CA SER A 111 11.84 -15.18 -14.09
C SER A 111 12.34 -14.15 -13.06
N GLY A 112 13.04 -14.60 -12.04
CA GLY A 112 13.44 -13.83 -10.87
C GLY A 112 12.89 -14.43 -9.60
N ARG A 113 13.14 -13.78 -8.49
CA ARG A 113 12.79 -14.24 -7.14
C ARG A 113 11.36 -13.88 -6.76
N ARG A 114 10.92 -12.67 -7.08
CA ARG A 114 9.65 -12.07 -6.65
C ARG A 114 8.58 -12.01 -7.75
N MET A 115 8.97 -11.89 -9.01
CA MET A 115 8.02 -11.82 -10.14
C MET A 115 7.06 -13.01 -10.25
N PRO A 116 7.44 -14.26 -9.92
CA PRO A 116 6.50 -15.38 -9.92
C PRO A 116 5.34 -15.18 -8.93
N PHE A 117 5.61 -14.62 -7.74
CA PHE A 117 4.59 -14.35 -6.74
C PHE A 117 3.55 -13.36 -7.26
N LEU A 118 3.99 -12.25 -7.89
CA LEU A 118 3.10 -11.27 -8.49
C LEU A 118 2.21 -11.91 -9.55
N LYS A 119 2.80 -12.76 -10.39
CA LYS A 119 2.07 -13.44 -11.47
C LYS A 119 0.99 -14.38 -10.95
N PHE A 120 1.33 -15.19 -9.93
CA PHE A 120 0.39 -16.17 -9.39
C PHE A 120 -0.64 -15.56 -8.44
N ALA A 121 -0.29 -14.53 -7.67
CA ALA A 121 -1.19 -13.89 -6.72
C ALA A 121 -2.23 -12.99 -7.39
N ALA A 122 -1.97 -12.46 -8.57
CA ALA A 122 -2.87 -11.53 -9.26
C ALA A 122 -4.27 -12.12 -9.50
N LEU A 123 -4.36 -13.36 -9.98
CA LEU A 123 -5.64 -14.01 -10.24
C LEU A 123 -6.43 -14.33 -8.96
N PRO A 124 -5.86 -15.03 -7.95
CA PRO A 124 -6.54 -15.25 -6.68
C PRO A 124 -7.02 -13.97 -6.03
N LEU A 125 -6.21 -12.91 -6.02
CA LEU A 125 -6.57 -11.63 -5.42
C LEU A 125 -7.80 -11.01 -6.11
N ALA A 126 -7.83 -10.98 -7.44
CA ALA A 126 -8.98 -10.45 -8.17
C ALA A 126 -10.24 -11.30 -7.95
N VAL A 127 -10.12 -12.63 -8.02
CA VAL A 127 -11.25 -13.57 -7.84
C VAL A 127 -11.82 -13.47 -6.43
N VAL A 128 -10.96 -13.50 -5.41
CA VAL A 128 -11.42 -13.47 -4.02
C VAL A 128 -12.04 -12.10 -3.69
N THR A 129 -11.52 -10.99 -4.26
CA THR A 129 -12.16 -9.67 -4.11
C THR A 129 -13.62 -9.68 -4.61
N VAL A 130 -13.89 -10.35 -5.73
CA VAL A 130 -15.27 -10.49 -6.24
C VAL A 130 -16.08 -11.39 -5.32
N LEU A 131 -15.53 -12.53 -4.90
CA LEU A 131 -16.23 -13.49 -4.03
C LEU A 131 -16.63 -12.90 -2.69
N VAL A 132 -15.86 -11.95 -2.15
CA VAL A 132 -16.23 -11.24 -0.91
C VAL A 132 -17.64 -10.64 -0.98
N PHE A 133 -18.09 -10.17 -2.15
CA PHE A 133 -19.42 -9.57 -2.33
C PHE A 133 -20.50 -10.56 -2.82
N TRP A 134 -20.15 -11.85 -2.98
CA TRP A 134 -21.05 -12.91 -3.44
C TRP A 134 -21.51 -13.80 -2.28
N SER A 135 -22.44 -13.31 -1.49
CA SER A 135 -23.06 -14.11 -0.43
C SER A 135 -23.84 -15.28 -1.04
N PRO A 136 -23.63 -16.54 -0.55
CA PRO A 136 -24.27 -17.73 -1.11
C PRO A 136 -25.78 -17.81 -0.86
N ILE A 137 -26.26 -17.22 0.25
CA ILE A 137 -27.66 -17.23 0.64
C ILE A 137 -28.26 -15.84 0.53
N ASN A 138 -29.42 -15.73 -0.11
CA ASN A 138 -30.19 -14.48 -0.14
C ASN A 138 -30.87 -14.28 1.22
N GLY A 139 -30.54 -13.17 1.89
CA GLY A 139 -31.03 -12.82 3.21
C GLY A 139 -30.02 -13.06 4.34
N THR A 140 -30.43 -12.71 5.56
CA THR A 140 -29.55 -12.74 6.74
C THR A 140 -29.28 -14.18 7.17
N SER A 141 -28.00 -14.57 7.18
CA SER A 141 -27.59 -15.92 7.58
C SER A 141 -26.16 -15.95 8.15
N TRP A 142 -25.96 -16.83 9.13
CA TRP A 142 -24.63 -17.12 9.67
C TRP A 142 -23.72 -17.85 8.64
N VAL A 143 -24.33 -18.54 7.65
CA VAL A 143 -23.54 -19.12 6.53
C VAL A 143 -22.89 -18.02 5.70
N ASN A 144 -23.59 -16.91 5.47
CA ASN A 144 -23.02 -15.75 4.80
C ASN A 144 -21.86 -15.13 5.62
N ALA A 145 -22.00 -15.08 6.94
CA ALA A 145 -20.93 -14.60 7.82
C ALA A 145 -19.70 -15.52 7.77
N ALA A 146 -19.90 -16.84 7.78
CA ALA A 146 -18.81 -17.81 7.63
C ALA A 146 -18.14 -17.71 6.25
N PHE A 147 -18.92 -17.57 5.18
CA PHE A 147 -18.40 -17.36 3.84
C PHE A 147 -17.60 -16.07 3.73
N LEU A 148 -18.12 -14.98 4.30
CA LEU A 148 -17.42 -13.70 4.38
C LEU A 148 -16.10 -13.83 5.14
N PHE A 149 -16.10 -14.54 6.27
CA PHE A 149 -14.89 -14.78 7.06
C PHE A 149 -13.79 -15.46 6.23
N VAL A 150 -14.13 -16.55 5.53
CA VAL A 150 -13.18 -17.29 4.68
C VAL A 150 -12.68 -16.43 3.52
N THR A 151 -13.58 -15.72 2.84
CA THR A 151 -13.21 -14.90 1.68
C THR A 151 -12.40 -13.67 2.07
N VAL A 152 -12.68 -13.02 3.20
CA VAL A 152 -11.90 -11.88 3.67
C VAL A 152 -10.48 -12.32 4.10
N ILE A 153 -10.34 -13.45 4.79
CA ILE A 153 -9.01 -14.01 5.09
C ILE A 153 -8.28 -14.36 3.79
N GLY A 154 -8.95 -15.04 2.86
CA GLY A 154 -8.39 -15.36 1.55
C GLY A 154 -7.95 -14.12 0.77
N TYR A 155 -8.71 -13.02 0.87
CA TYR A 155 -8.35 -11.75 0.28
C TYR A 155 -7.04 -11.20 0.87
N TYR A 156 -6.89 -11.14 2.20
CA TYR A 156 -5.66 -10.63 2.82
C TYR A 156 -4.47 -11.53 2.50
N ILE A 157 -4.61 -12.84 2.55
CA ILE A 157 -3.54 -13.76 2.12
C ILE A 157 -3.11 -13.47 0.67
N ALA A 158 -4.05 -13.40 -0.27
CA ALA A 158 -3.74 -13.13 -1.68
C ALA A 158 -3.13 -11.74 -1.87
N LEU A 159 -3.60 -10.73 -1.12
CA LEU A 159 -3.06 -9.39 -1.11
C LEU A 159 -1.60 -9.38 -0.67
N THR A 160 -1.27 -10.04 0.46
CA THR A 160 0.08 -10.16 0.98
C THR A 160 1.01 -10.87 -0.01
N PHE A 161 0.56 -11.94 -0.66
CA PHE A 161 1.34 -12.63 -1.69
C PHE A 161 1.66 -11.75 -2.90
N TYR A 162 0.86 -10.72 -3.17
CA TYR A 162 1.14 -9.75 -4.22
C TYR A 162 1.94 -8.55 -3.69
N CYS A 163 1.49 -7.91 -2.61
CA CYS A 163 2.02 -6.64 -2.11
C CYS A 163 3.41 -6.76 -1.52
N THR A 164 3.68 -7.78 -0.70
CA THR A 164 4.95 -7.92 0.00
C THR A 164 6.12 -8.08 -0.97
N PRO A 165 6.08 -8.99 -1.98
CA PRO A 165 7.14 -9.04 -3.00
C PRO A 165 7.17 -7.80 -3.89
N TYR A 166 6.03 -7.18 -4.18
CA TYR A 166 5.95 -5.96 -4.98
C TYR A 166 6.68 -4.80 -4.30
N ASN A 167 6.40 -4.57 -3.01
CA ASN A 167 7.02 -3.50 -2.24
C ASN A 167 8.53 -3.69 -2.09
N ALA A 168 8.96 -4.92 -1.89
CA ALA A 168 10.37 -5.26 -1.80
C ALA A 168 11.12 -5.02 -3.13
N LEU A 169 10.47 -5.19 -4.28
CA LEU A 169 11.03 -4.88 -5.59
C LEU A 169 11.31 -3.38 -5.80
N ILE A 170 10.57 -2.49 -5.13
CA ILE A 170 10.77 -1.04 -5.25
C ILE A 170 12.19 -0.66 -4.83
N ALA A 171 12.65 -1.20 -3.71
CA ALA A 171 13.99 -0.95 -3.19
C ALA A 171 15.08 -1.58 -4.07
N GLU A 172 14.81 -2.74 -4.66
CA GLU A 172 15.77 -3.46 -5.50
C GLU A 172 15.91 -2.90 -6.92
N LEU A 173 14.81 -2.41 -7.51
CA LEU A 173 14.82 -1.78 -8.84
C LEU A 173 15.38 -0.36 -8.83
N GLY A 174 15.36 0.30 -7.67
CA GLY A 174 15.86 1.66 -7.47
C GLY A 174 17.32 1.67 -6.98
N HIS A 175 18.30 1.37 -7.84
CA HIS A 175 19.72 1.32 -7.45
C HIS A 175 20.31 2.68 -7.03
N ASP A 176 19.74 3.78 -7.49
CA ASP A 176 20.14 5.14 -7.16
C ASP A 176 18.97 5.92 -6.56
N SER A 177 19.26 6.87 -5.67
CA SER A 177 18.26 7.70 -5.00
C SER A 177 17.32 8.42 -5.97
N LYS A 178 17.81 8.86 -7.14
CA LYS A 178 16.99 9.49 -8.17
C LYS A 178 16.01 8.51 -8.81
N LYS A 179 16.43 7.27 -9.06
CA LYS A 179 15.57 6.23 -9.66
C LYS A 179 14.54 5.73 -8.66
N GLN A 180 14.94 5.52 -7.42
CA GLN A 180 14.02 5.17 -6.35
C GLN A 180 12.93 6.25 -6.19
N LEU A 181 13.30 7.54 -6.28
CA LEU A 181 12.35 8.63 -6.27
C LEU A 181 11.40 8.58 -7.48
N THR A 182 11.92 8.30 -8.67
CA THR A 182 11.10 8.19 -9.90
C THR A 182 10.10 7.05 -9.79
N ILE A 183 10.53 5.87 -9.34
CA ILE A 183 9.67 4.70 -9.13
C ILE A 183 8.61 5.03 -8.08
N SER A 184 9.00 5.58 -6.92
CA SER A 184 8.07 5.95 -5.84
C SER A 184 7.05 7.00 -6.28
N THR A 185 7.45 7.96 -7.11
CA THR A 185 6.52 8.97 -7.66
C THR A 185 5.49 8.33 -8.59
N ALA A 186 5.93 7.46 -9.50
CA ALA A 186 5.03 6.76 -10.41
C ALA A 186 4.03 5.86 -9.64
N ILE A 187 4.51 5.14 -8.63
CA ILE A 187 3.70 4.30 -7.74
C ILE A 187 2.67 5.15 -6.95
N SER A 188 3.09 6.27 -6.39
CA SER A 188 2.19 7.16 -5.64
C SER A 188 1.07 7.71 -6.54
N PHE A 189 1.40 8.07 -7.78
CA PHE A 189 0.40 8.52 -8.75
C PHE A 189 -0.61 7.42 -9.09
N THR A 190 -0.13 6.21 -9.37
CA THR A 190 -1.00 5.07 -9.70
C THR A 190 -1.81 4.58 -8.50
N TRP A 191 -1.28 4.68 -7.27
CA TRP A 191 -2.02 4.44 -6.03
C TRP A 191 -3.24 5.37 -5.92
N VAL A 192 -3.01 6.68 -6.05
CA VAL A 192 -4.09 7.68 -5.99
C VAL A 192 -5.13 7.41 -7.09
N ALA A 193 -4.68 7.12 -8.32
CA ALA A 193 -5.58 6.82 -9.43
C ALA A 193 -6.42 5.56 -9.18
N GLY A 194 -5.81 4.48 -8.67
CA GLY A 194 -6.52 3.23 -8.35
C GLY A 194 -7.57 3.42 -7.26
N THR A 195 -7.20 4.10 -6.18
CA THR A 195 -8.12 4.44 -5.08
C THR A 195 -9.24 5.37 -5.56
N ALA A 196 -8.94 6.35 -6.41
CA ALA A 196 -9.94 7.26 -7.00
C ALA A 196 -11.02 6.49 -7.77
N ILE A 197 -10.62 5.51 -8.58
CA ILE A 197 -11.58 4.69 -9.33
C ILE A 197 -12.43 3.84 -8.39
N ALA A 198 -11.89 3.32 -7.28
CA ALA A 198 -12.68 2.62 -6.28
C ALA A 198 -13.79 3.51 -5.68
N TYR A 199 -13.55 4.80 -5.51
CA TYR A 199 -14.58 5.76 -5.05
C TYR A 199 -15.59 6.17 -6.12
N VAL A 200 -15.30 5.93 -7.41
CA VAL A 200 -16.25 6.15 -8.51
C VAL A 200 -17.27 5.01 -8.60
N ALA A 201 -17.08 3.91 -7.90
CA ALA A 201 -17.96 2.74 -7.94
C ALA A 201 -19.46 3.07 -7.79
N PRO A 202 -19.94 3.97 -6.87
CA PRO A 202 -21.34 4.33 -6.76
C PRO A 202 -21.95 4.94 -8.03
N VAL A 203 -21.17 5.69 -8.77
CA VAL A 203 -21.62 6.26 -10.05
C VAL A 203 -21.80 5.15 -11.09
N ILE A 204 -20.90 4.16 -11.09
CA ILE A 204 -20.97 3.05 -12.04
C ILE A 204 -22.14 2.13 -11.73
N TRP A 205 -22.26 1.63 -10.47
CA TRP A 205 -23.41 0.76 -10.16
C TRP A 205 -24.74 1.50 -10.22
N GLY A 206 -24.78 2.80 -9.89
CA GLY A 206 -25.97 3.63 -10.03
C GLY A 206 -26.56 3.61 -11.45
N ALA A 207 -25.71 3.60 -12.47
CA ALA A 207 -26.12 3.48 -13.86
C ALA A 207 -26.72 2.09 -14.20
N PHE A 208 -26.29 1.02 -13.51
CA PHE A 208 -26.76 -0.35 -13.73
C PHE A 208 -27.99 -0.71 -12.88
N VAL A 209 -28.24 -0.02 -11.76
CA VAL A 209 -29.37 -0.31 -10.85
C VAL A 209 -30.71 -0.41 -11.56
N PRO A 210 -31.11 0.50 -12.49
CA PRO A 210 -32.38 0.41 -13.17
C PRO A 210 -32.53 -0.83 -14.05
N MET A 211 -31.41 -1.43 -14.49
CA MET A 211 -31.41 -2.57 -15.42
C MET A 211 -31.45 -3.91 -14.72
N MET A 212 -30.74 -4.05 -13.60
CA MET A 212 -30.51 -5.37 -12.99
C MET A 212 -30.69 -5.40 -11.46
N GLY A 213 -31.18 -4.31 -10.87
CA GLY A 213 -31.35 -4.17 -9.43
C GLY A 213 -30.04 -3.90 -8.69
N ARG A 214 -30.15 -3.39 -7.44
CA ARG A 214 -29.03 -2.83 -6.68
C ARG A 214 -27.89 -3.85 -6.42
N ILE A 215 -28.24 -5.01 -5.86
CA ILE A 215 -27.23 -6.01 -5.47
C ILE A 215 -26.44 -6.52 -6.69
N THR A 216 -27.16 -6.83 -7.79
CA THR A 216 -26.51 -7.31 -9.01
C THR A 216 -25.65 -6.22 -9.65
N ALA A 217 -26.12 -4.98 -9.66
CA ALA A 217 -25.37 -3.82 -10.17
C ALA A 217 -24.04 -3.64 -9.42
N ILE A 218 -24.05 -3.72 -8.08
CA ILE A 218 -22.86 -3.65 -7.25
C ILE A 218 -21.89 -4.79 -7.57
N ARG A 219 -22.38 -6.03 -7.61
CA ARG A 219 -21.56 -7.22 -7.93
C ARG A 219 -20.94 -7.15 -9.32
N VAL A 220 -21.69 -6.74 -10.32
CA VAL A 220 -21.19 -6.56 -11.69
C VAL A 220 -20.15 -5.45 -11.75
N THR A 221 -20.38 -4.32 -11.09
CA THR A 221 -19.41 -3.22 -11.02
C THR A 221 -18.09 -3.71 -10.43
N PHE A 222 -18.11 -4.38 -9.28
CA PHE A 222 -16.87 -4.88 -8.66
C PHE A 222 -16.21 -5.98 -9.50
N THR A 223 -16.99 -6.80 -10.22
CA THR A 223 -16.40 -7.80 -11.14
C THR A 223 -15.66 -7.13 -12.30
N ILE A 224 -16.25 -6.08 -12.91
CA ILE A 224 -15.60 -5.31 -13.97
C ILE A 224 -14.31 -4.65 -13.45
N MET A 225 -14.40 -3.99 -12.30
CA MET A 225 -13.25 -3.34 -11.68
C MET A 225 -12.15 -4.34 -11.33
N ALA A 226 -12.50 -5.52 -10.81
CA ALA A 226 -11.54 -6.57 -10.50
C ALA A 226 -10.89 -7.16 -11.76
N ALA A 227 -11.62 -7.28 -12.86
CA ALA A 227 -11.06 -7.70 -14.14
C ALA A 227 -10.03 -6.69 -14.67
N VAL A 228 -10.33 -5.39 -14.60
CA VAL A 228 -9.40 -4.33 -14.95
C VAL A 228 -8.16 -4.37 -14.05
N ALA A 229 -8.36 -4.49 -12.74
CA ALA A 229 -7.26 -4.60 -11.77
C ALA A 229 -6.37 -5.81 -12.05
N PHE A 230 -6.96 -6.96 -12.36
CA PHE A 230 -6.22 -8.18 -12.70
C PHE A 230 -5.29 -7.96 -13.90
N VAL A 231 -5.81 -7.37 -14.98
CA VAL A 231 -5.01 -7.05 -16.18
C VAL A 231 -3.83 -6.12 -15.80
N CYS A 232 -4.11 -5.08 -15.01
CA CYS A 232 -3.08 -4.14 -14.55
C CYS A 232 -2.02 -4.83 -13.68
N MET A 233 -2.42 -5.73 -12.78
CA MET A 233 -1.50 -6.48 -11.91
C MET A 233 -0.62 -7.48 -12.67
N LEU A 234 -1.04 -7.95 -13.84
CA LEU A 234 -0.23 -8.81 -14.69
C LEU A 234 0.84 -8.07 -15.49
N VAL A 235 0.72 -6.74 -15.66
CA VAL A 235 1.67 -5.96 -16.46
C VAL A 235 3.11 -6.05 -15.91
N PRO A 236 3.40 -5.85 -14.62
CA PRO A 236 4.76 -5.95 -14.10
C PRO A 236 5.45 -7.29 -14.37
N PRO A 237 4.87 -8.45 -14.01
CA PRO A 237 5.55 -9.72 -14.19
C PRO A 237 5.67 -10.16 -15.67
N LEU A 238 4.91 -9.55 -16.58
CA LEU A 238 5.03 -9.79 -18.01
C LEU A 238 6.03 -8.85 -18.69
N ALA A 239 6.13 -7.59 -18.23
CA ALA A 239 6.96 -6.56 -18.86
C ALA A 239 8.41 -6.54 -18.34
N ILE A 240 8.64 -7.00 -17.09
CA ILE A 240 9.91 -6.86 -16.39
C ILE A 240 10.49 -8.24 -16.07
N ARG A 241 11.71 -8.49 -16.53
CA ARG A 241 12.50 -9.65 -16.11
C ARG A 241 13.40 -9.19 -14.95
N GLU A 242 13.10 -9.64 -13.74
CA GLU A 242 13.81 -9.25 -12.51
C GLU A 242 15.32 -9.43 -12.63
N LYS A 243 15.78 -10.56 -13.17
CA LYS A 243 17.22 -10.89 -13.32
C LYS A 243 18.02 -9.91 -14.17
N ASP A 244 17.38 -9.13 -15.03
CA ASP A 244 18.06 -8.13 -15.87
C ASP A 244 18.37 -6.83 -15.10
N TYR A 245 17.63 -6.58 -14.00
CA TYR A 245 17.63 -5.31 -13.27
C TYR A 245 17.99 -5.43 -11.79
N VAL A 246 18.00 -6.64 -11.24
CA VAL A 246 18.22 -6.87 -9.80
C VAL A 246 19.36 -7.88 -9.61
N ASN A 247 20.33 -7.51 -8.79
CA ASN A 247 21.47 -8.39 -8.43
C ASN A 247 21.36 -8.80 -6.95
N SER A 248 20.22 -9.37 -6.56
CA SER A 248 20.00 -9.82 -5.19
C SER A 248 20.36 -11.30 -5.03
N GLN A 249 21.20 -11.58 -4.05
CA GLN A 249 21.47 -12.96 -3.61
C GLN A 249 20.45 -13.37 -2.54
N PRO A 250 20.05 -14.66 -2.48
CA PRO A 250 19.19 -15.16 -1.42
C PRO A 250 19.77 -14.86 -0.05
N THR A 251 18.98 -14.30 0.84
CA THR A 251 19.41 -13.96 2.19
C THR A 251 19.30 -15.18 3.10
N SER A 252 20.35 -15.51 3.83
CA SER A 252 20.40 -16.62 4.78
C SER A 252 20.05 -16.25 6.22
N GLU A 253 19.78 -14.98 6.52
CA GLU A 253 19.51 -14.52 7.88
C GLU A 253 18.12 -14.90 8.37
N SER A 254 18.01 -15.14 9.68
CA SER A 254 16.75 -15.45 10.34
C SER A 254 15.89 -14.19 10.45
N THR A 255 14.70 -14.23 9.86
CA THR A 255 13.71 -13.14 9.91
C THR A 255 13.35 -12.72 11.35
N ILE A 256 13.33 -13.70 12.27
CA ILE A 256 12.98 -13.45 13.68
C ILE A 256 14.09 -12.63 14.38
N GLU A 257 15.35 -12.88 14.06
CA GLU A 257 16.47 -12.19 14.68
C GLU A 257 16.56 -10.73 14.20
N SER A 258 16.32 -10.50 12.90
CA SER A 258 16.20 -9.15 12.31
C SER A 258 15.04 -8.36 12.91
N LEU A 259 13.86 -9.00 13.11
CA LEU A 259 12.70 -8.40 13.78
C LEU A 259 13.04 -8.02 15.23
N LYS A 260 13.63 -8.92 16.01
CA LYS A 260 13.99 -8.67 17.40
C LYS A 260 14.96 -7.50 17.55
N GLN A 261 15.94 -7.41 16.66
CA GLN A 261 16.91 -6.32 16.64
C GLN A 261 16.25 -4.98 16.28
N THR A 262 15.37 -4.97 15.27
CA THR A 262 14.63 -3.77 14.83
C THR A 262 13.68 -3.26 15.91
N PHE A 263 12.90 -4.14 16.54
CA PHE A 263 12.02 -3.77 17.65
C PHE A 263 12.76 -3.45 18.98
N GLY A 264 14.04 -3.80 19.07
CA GLY A 264 14.92 -3.37 20.17
C GLY A 264 15.20 -1.86 20.18
N ASP A 265 15.16 -1.20 19.01
CA ASP A 265 15.38 0.25 18.89
C ASP A 265 14.19 1.05 19.41
N GLY A 266 14.44 1.91 20.40
CA GLY A 266 13.44 2.77 21.03
C GLY A 266 12.82 3.82 20.09
N GLU A 267 13.61 4.37 19.18
CA GLU A 267 13.14 5.36 18.20
C GLU A 267 12.26 4.68 17.13
N PHE A 268 12.59 3.47 16.72
CA PHE A 268 11.77 2.68 15.82
C PHE A 268 10.40 2.35 16.45
N ARG A 269 10.35 1.94 17.71
CA ARG A 269 9.07 1.68 18.41
C ARG A 269 8.17 2.91 18.48
N LYS A 270 8.72 4.09 18.78
CA LYS A 270 7.96 5.35 18.79
C LYS A 270 7.39 5.67 17.40
N PHE A 271 8.20 5.45 16.37
CA PHE A 271 7.77 5.64 14.99
C PHE A 271 6.63 4.70 14.62
N VAL A 272 6.76 3.40 14.90
CA VAL A 272 5.71 2.40 14.62
C VAL A 272 4.42 2.72 15.37
N CYS A 273 4.49 3.06 16.65
CA CYS A 273 3.28 3.46 17.42
C CYS A 273 2.58 4.68 16.79
N SER A 274 3.34 5.68 16.36
CA SER A 274 2.77 6.86 15.70
C SER A 274 2.13 6.50 14.36
N ASP A 275 2.76 5.61 13.59
CA ASP A 275 2.28 5.15 12.30
C ASP A 275 0.98 4.33 12.44
N VAL A 276 0.91 3.43 13.41
CA VAL A 276 -0.32 2.66 13.71
C VAL A 276 -1.49 3.60 14.04
N VAL A 277 -1.29 4.60 14.90
CA VAL A 277 -2.35 5.56 15.25
C VAL A 277 -2.81 6.33 14.01
N TYR A 278 -1.87 6.76 13.19
CA TYR A 278 -2.18 7.43 11.92
C TYR A 278 -3.04 6.56 11.00
N TRP A 279 -2.66 5.29 10.81
CA TRP A 279 -3.41 4.38 9.94
C TRP A 279 -4.79 4.03 10.46
N VAL A 280 -4.94 3.89 11.77
CA VAL A 280 -6.26 3.73 12.40
C VAL A 280 -7.15 4.93 12.11
N ALA A 281 -6.63 6.15 12.22
CA ALA A 281 -7.39 7.35 11.92
C ALA A 281 -7.83 7.43 10.45
N ILE A 282 -6.89 7.16 9.51
CA ILE A 282 -7.17 7.20 8.07
C ILE A 282 -8.18 6.13 7.65
N THR A 283 -8.00 4.89 8.09
CA THR A 283 -8.92 3.79 7.74
C THR A 283 -10.31 4.00 8.33
N THR A 284 -10.40 4.51 9.56
CA THR A 284 -11.69 4.86 10.18
C THR A 284 -12.41 5.93 9.36
N PHE A 285 -11.70 6.96 8.90
CA PHE A 285 -12.25 7.98 8.04
C PHE A 285 -12.73 7.41 6.70
N GLN A 286 -11.87 6.66 6.01
CA GLN A 286 -12.19 6.09 4.68
C GLN A 286 -13.41 5.17 4.74
N THR A 287 -13.47 4.29 5.73
CA THR A 287 -14.60 3.37 5.94
C THR A 287 -15.87 4.13 6.38
N GLY A 288 -15.72 5.19 7.16
CA GLY A 288 -16.83 6.00 7.68
C GLY A 288 -17.40 6.99 6.66
N LEU A 289 -16.65 7.37 5.62
CA LEU A 289 -17.06 8.40 4.67
C LEU A 289 -18.41 8.10 3.96
N PRO A 290 -18.67 6.90 3.43
CA PRO A 290 -19.96 6.58 2.84
C PRO A 290 -21.12 6.75 3.85
N PHE A 291 -20.95 6.28 5.08
CA PHE A 291 -21.98 6.41 6.13
C PHE A 291 -22.18 7.87 6.55
N PHE A 292 -21.12 8.65 6.61
CA PHE A 292 -21.22 10.08 6.88
C PHE A 292 -22.10 10.78 5.84
N VAL A 293 -21.91 10.46 4.55
CA VAL A 293 -22.67 11.04 3.47
C VAL A 293 -24.13 10.56 3.47
N THR A 294 -24.37 9.26 3.60
CA THR A 294 -25.73 8.70 3.48
C THR A 294 -26.55 8.84 4.76
N SER A 295 -25.96 8.48 5.92
CA SER A 295 -26.72 8.43 7.19
C SER A 295 -26.78 9.78 7.90
N LEU A 296 -25.68 10.55 7.92
CA LEU A 296 -25.64 11.83 8.63
C LEU A 296 -26.10 13.00 7.77
N LEU A 297 -25.59 13.11 6.55
CA LEU A 297 -25.94 14.21 5.65
C LEU A 297 -27.20 13.91 4.83
N LYS A 298 -27.67 12.66 4.79
CA LYS A 298 -28.82 12.19 3.99
C LYS A 298 -28.71 12.55 2.50
N LEU A 299 -27.49 12.50 1.97
CA LEU A 299 -27.19 12.76 0.57
C LEU A 299 -27.06 11.44 -0.20
N PRO A 300 -27.29 11.45 -1.51
CA PRO A 300 -27.09 10.27 -2.36
C PRO A 300 -25.64 9.73 -2.22
N GLU A 301 -25.48 8.41 -2.27
CA GLU A 301 -24.17 7.76 -2.16
C GLU A 301 -23.14 8.21 -3.21
N THR A 302 -23.60 8.64 -4.39
CA THR A 302 -22.78 9.25 -5.45
C THR A 302 -22.03 10.49 -4.97
N THR A 303 -22.56 11.19 -3.97
CA THR A 303 -21.92 12.35 -3.34
C THR A 303 -20.61 11.96 -2.65
N THR A 304 -20.45 10.72 -2.19
CA THR A 304 -19.18 10.19 -1.64
C THR A 304 -18.04 10.35 -2.64
N THR A 305 -18.30 10.15 -3.93
CA THR A 305 -17.33 10.37 -5.01
C THR A 305 -16.89 11.84 -5.06
N ILE A 306 -17.82 12.79 -4.89
CA ILE A 306 -17.52 14.23 -4.90
C ILE A 306 -16.59 14.57 -3.72
N TYR A 307 -16.87 14.05 -2.52
CA TYR A 307 -16.00 14.25 -1.35
C TYR A 307 -14.60 13.70 -1.57
N PHE A 308 -14.51 12.52 -2.19
CA PHE A 308 -13.21 11.94 -2.50
C PHE A 308 -12.43 12.76 -3.55
N VAL A 309 -13.09 13.22 -4.62
CA VAL A 309 -12.48 14.08 -5.64
C VAL A 309 -11.98 15.37 -5.00
N LEU A 310 -12.77 15.98 -4.11
CA LEU A 310 -12.36 17.15 -3.36
C LEU A 310 -11.13 16.88 -2.49
N MET A 311 -11.14 15.80 -1.73
CA MET A 311 -10.02 15.37 -0.89
C MET A 311 -8.74 15.17 -1.72
N THR A 312 -8.85 14.47 -2.85
CA THR A 312 -7.72 14.21 -3.74
C THR A 312 -7.23 15.51 -4.40
N GLY A 313 -8.15 16.37 -4.84
CA GLY A 313 -7.81 17.67 -5.42
C GLY A 313 -7.04 18.57 -4.45
N VAL A 314 -7.49 18.65 -3.20
CA VAL A 314 -6.78 19.37 -2.12
C VAL A 314 -5.41 18.73 -1.87
N SER A 315 -5.31 17.41 -1.82
CA SER A 315 -4.04 16.70 -1.64
C SER A 315 -3.02 17.06 -2.72
N VAL A 316 -3.44 17.05 -3.98
CA VAL A 316 -2.57 17.41 -5.11
C VAL A 316 -2.16 18.87 -5.06
N LEU A 317 -3.11 19.77 -4.77
CA LEU A 317 -2.86 21.20 -4.67
C LEU A 317 -1.84 21.56 -3.57
N PHE A 318 -1.96 20.90 -2.42
CA PHE A 318 -1.09 21.16 -1.27
C PHE A 318 0.24 20.41 -1.30
N TYR A 319 0.43 19.47 -2.22
CA TYR A 319 1.65 18.65 -2.29
C TYR A 319 2.92 19.52 -2.44
N LEU A 320 2.94 20.50 -3.34
CA LEU A 320 4.08 21.41 -3.53
C LEU A 320 4.29 22.36 -2.34
N PRO A 321 3.27 23.11 -1.86
CA PRO A 321 3.41 23.96 -0.69
C PRO A 321 3.89 23.22 0.56
N VAL A 322 3.37 22.01 0.80
CA VAL A 322 3.75 21.16 1.93
C VAL A 322 5.22 20.74 1.85
N ASN A 323 5.72 20.38 0.68
CA ASN A 323 7.15 20.05 0.47
C ASN A 323 8.06 21.22 0.82
N ILE A 324 7.71 22.43 0.36
CA ILE A 324 8.46 23.66 0.67
C ILE A 324 8.42 23.96 2.18
N LEU A 325 7.25 23.86 2.79
CA LEU A 325 7.04 24.12 4.21
C LEU A 325 7.72 23.09 5.10
N ALA A 326 7.72 21.79 4.71
CA ALA A 326 8.42 20.72 5.41
C ALA A 326 9.93 20.96 5.54
N ASN A 327 10.53 21.60 4.52
CA ASN A 327 11.94 21.97 4.55
C ASN A 327 12.23 23.19 5.44
N LYS A 328 11.27 24.13 5.60
CA LYS A 328 11.42 25.35 6.41
C LYS A 328 11.10 25.13 7.89
N VAL A 329 9.95 24.55 8.19
CA VAL A 329 9.40 24.42 9.56
C VAL A 329 9.84 23.11 10.23
N GLY A 330 10.21 22.13 9.43
CA GLY A 330 10.54 20.78 9.88
C GLY A 330 9.32 19.83 9.83
N LYS A 331 9.58 18.58 9.44
CA LYS A 331 8.57 17.56 9.15
C LYS A 331 7.68 17.23 10.33
N LYS A 332 8.25 17.10 11.54
CA LYS A 332 7.51 16.75 12.75
C LYS A 332 6.47 17.82 13.12
N ARG A 333 6.85 19.09 13.08
CA ARG A 333 5.92 20.20 13.41
C ARG A 333 4.80 20.30 12.38
N LEU A 334 5.15 20.18 11.09
CA LEU A 334 4.15 20.23 10.02
C LEU A 334 3.12 19.09 10.13
N LEU A 335 3.57 17.86 10.43
CA LEU A 335 2.69 16.73 10.64
C LEU A 335 1.74 16.96 11.84
N LEU A 336 2.25 17.46 12.96
CA LEU A 336 1.43 17.78 14.13
C LEU A 336 0.35 18.83 13.81
N VAL A 337 0.72 19.89 13.09
CA VAL A 337 -0.24 20.93 12.67
C VAL A 337 -1.33 20.35 11.76
N ALA A 338 -0.95 19.50 10.80
CA ALA A 338 -1.92 18.83 9.92
C ALA A 338 -2.89 17.95 10.72
N PHE A 339 -2.42 17.19 11.70
CA PHE A 339 -3.29 16.36 12.56
C PHE A 339 -4.22 17.21 13.44
N VAL A 340 -3.74 18.35 13.97
CA VAL A 340 -4.59 19.26 14.73
C VAL A 340 -5.70 19.82 13.85
N ILE A 341 -5.37 20.29 12.64
CA ILE A 341 -6.35 20.78 11.66
C ILE A 341 -7.39 19.68 11.34
N PHE A 342 -6.93 18.45 11.11
CA PHE A 342 -7.79 17.32 10.81
C PHE A 342 -8.75 17.02 11.98
N THR A 343 -8.23 16.93 13.20
CA THR A 343 -9.02 16.69 14.41
C THR A 343 -10.06 17.79 14.63
N CYS A 344 -9.67 19.06 14.50
CA CYS A 344 -10.57 20.20 14.64
C CYS A 344 -11.67 20.20 13.57
N ALA A 345 -11.33 19.85 12.31
CA ALA A 345 -12.30 19.78 11.23
C ALA A 345 -13.35 18.70 11.46
N PHE A 346 -12.93 17.52 12.00
CA PHE A 346 -13.87 16.45 12.35
C PHE A 346 -14.77 16.81 13.53
N ALA A 347 -14.19 17.37 14.59
CA ALA A 347 -14.97 17.81 15.75
C ALA A 347 -16.01 18.85 15.35
N PHE A 348 -15.64 19.80 14.50
CA PHE A 348 -16.52 20.85 14.00
C PHE A 348 -17.65 20.28 13.10
N ALA A 349 -17.31 19.35 12.18
CA ALA A 349 -18.30 18.69 11.33
C ALA A 349 -19.29 17.84 12.12
N GLY A 350 -18.81 17.13 13.15
CA GLY A 350 -19.67 16.35 14.06
C GLY A 350 -20.61 17.20 14.89
N ALA A 351 -20.20 18.41 15.27
CA ALA A 351 -21.00 19.33 16.08
C ALA A 351 -22.14 20.01 15.30
N LEU A 352 -21.95 20.28 14.00
CA LEU A 352 -22.84 21.16 13.23
C LEU A 352 -23.72 20.46 12.20
N GLY A 353 -23.41 19.22 11.82
CA GLY A 353 -24.30 18.34 11.03
C GLY A 353 -24.82 18.87 9.68
N SER A 354 -24.19 19.89 9.08
CA SER A 354 -24.63 20.48 7.83
C SER A 354 -23.83 19.97 6.63
N ALA A 355 -24.48 19.81 5.47
CA ALA A 355 -23.87 19.32 4.23
C ALA A 355 -22.67 20.20 3.80
N ALA A 356 -22.76 21.53 3.97
CA ALA A 356 -21.68 22.44 3.65
C ALA A 356 -20.42 22.20 4.49
N LEU A 357 -20.60 21.80 5.76
CA LEU A 357 -19.50 21.55 6.68
C LEU A 357 -18.83 20.18 6.43
N GLY A 358 -19.52 19.25 5.78
CA GLY A 358 -18.95 17.97 5.36
C GLY A 358 -17.78 18.09 4.39
N PHE A 359 -17.68 19.19 3.61
CA PHE A 359 -16.54 19.45 2.75
C PHE A 359 -15.26 19.80 3.53
N ILE A 360 -15.37 20.37 4.71
CA ILE A 360 -14.22 20.78 5.55
C ILE A 360 -13.39 19.55 5.97
N PRO A 361 -13.96 18.46 6.54
CA PRO A 361 -13.20 17.24 6.83
C PRO A 361 -12.54 16.64 5.60
N ALA A 362 -13.20 16.61 4.44
CA ALA A 362 -12.63 16.08 3.21
C ALA A 362 -11.42 16.90 2.75
N MET A 363 -11.49 18.24 2.84
CA MET A 363 -10.34 19.12 2.54
C MET A 363 -9.21 18.93 3.54
N ALA A 364 -9.51 18.82 4.84
CA ALA A 364 -8.51 18.58 5.87
C ALA A 364 -7.82 17.22 5.67
N GLN A 365 -8.55 16.18 5.28
CA GLN A 365 -8.00 14.88 4.93
C GLN A 365 -7.05 14.97 3.72
N GLY A 366 -7.40 15.73 2.69
CA GLY A 366 -6.54 15.99 1.54
C GLY A 366 -5.23 16.67 1.95
N LEU A 367 -5.29 17.63 2.88
CA LEU A 367 -4.11 18.27 3.44
C LEU A 367 -3.22 17.28 4.20
N VAL A 368 -3.79 16.44 5.05
CA VAL A 368 -3.05 15.39 5.79
C VAL A 368 -2.38 14.43 4.82
N LEU A 369 -3.08 13.94 3.79
CA LEU A 369 -2.52 13.06 2.77
C LEU A 369 -1.36 13.72 2.02
N SER A 370 -1.46 15.01 1.69
CA SER A 370 -0.35 15.72 1.03
C SER A 370 0.88 15.86 1.95
N VAL A 371 0.68 16.09 3.24
CA VAL A 371 1.78 16.13 4.23
C VAL A 371 2.45 14.79 4.35
N VAL A 372 1.68 13.71 4.48
CA VAL A 372 2.22 12.35 4.62
C VAL A 372 2.90 11.89 3.35
N GLY A 373 2.34 12.16 2.17
CA GLY A 373 2.97 11.84 0.90
C GLY A 373 4.28 12.59 0.65
N ALA A 374 4.39 13.83 1.13
CA ALA A 374 5.58 14.66 0.96
C ALA A 374 6.74 14.30 1.92
N ILE A 375 6.44 13.84 3.14
CA ILE A 375 7.44 13.57 4.17
C ILE A 375 8.45 12.48 3.79
N PRO A 376 8.07 11.31 3.27
CA PRO A 376 9.03 10.28 2.87
C PRO A 376 10.01 10.78 1.82
N MET A 377 9.52 11.47 0.78
CA MET A 377 10.37 12.03 -0.28
C MET A 377 11.38 13.04 0.24
N ALA A 378 10.96 13.95 1.13
CA ALA A 378 11.85 14.89 1.77
C ALA A 378 12.82 14.23 2.76
N ALA A 379 12.50 13.05 3.34
CA ALA A 379 13.39 12.29 4.21
C ALA A 379 14.55 11.67 3.44
N PHE A 380 14.28 11.13 2.26
CA PHE A 380 15.32 10.56 1.38
C PHE A 380 16.29 11.63 0.86
N GLY A 381 15.81 12.82 0.45
CA GLY A 381 16.66 13.91 -0.02
C GLY A 381 17.65 14.46 1.02
N LYS A 382 17.30 14.41 2.31
CA LYS A 382 18.15 14.96 3.38
C LYS A 382 19.20 14.00 3.92
N ARG A 383 19.04 12.67 3.75
CA ARG A 383 20.07 11.70 4.12
C ARG A 383 21.26 11.71 3.17
N SER A 384 21.04 12.00 1.89
CA SER A 384 22.12 12.13 0.89
C SER A 384 23.03 13.35 1.15
N THR A 385 22.53 14.40 1.83
CA THR A 385 23.34 15.62 2.13
C THR A 385 23.99 15.62 3.51
N ARG A 386 23.67 14.67 4.40
CA ARG A 386 24.20 14.63 5.77
C ARG A 386 25.34 13.63 5.97
N THR A 387 25.75 12.90 4.94
CA THR A 387 26.96 12.08 4.95
C THR A 387 28.24 12.88 4.65
N ASP A 388 28.13 14.17 4.33
CA ASP A 388 29.26 15.06 4.02
C ASP A 388 29.55 16.10 5.12
N GLY A 389 29.72 15.64 6.34
CA GLY A 389 30.36 16.41 7.39
C GLY A 389 31.74 15.89 7.76
N ARG A 390 32.28 14.91 7.02
CA ARG A 390 33.69 14.53 7.07
C ARG A 390 34.37 15.05 5.81
N THR A 391 35.20 16.04 5.97
CA THR A 391 36.22 16.45 5.00
C THR A 391 36.86 15.20 4.40
N VAL A 392 36.69 15.02 3.10
CA VAL A 392 37.45 14.07 2.30
C VAL A 392 38.91 14.50 2.42
N PRO A 393 39.82 13.69 2.94
CA PRO A 393 41.25 13.92 2.76
C PRO A 393 41.57 13.69 1.28
N ASP A 394 42.42 14.56 0.75
CA ASP A 394 42.88 14.56 -0.62
C ASP A 394 43.21 13.15 -1.13
N ALA A 395 42.80 12.87 -2.37
CA ALA A 395 42.97 11.61 -3.05
C ALA A 395 44.41 11.40 -3.55
N ASP A 396 45.39 11.32 -2.63
CA ASP A 396 46.78 10.97 -2.94
C ASP A 396 47.49 10.19 -1.81
N ALA A 397 46.82 9.23 -1.19
CA ALA A 397 47.49 8.30 -0.29
C ALA A 397 46.82 6.92 -0.34
N GLY A 398 47.44 6.01 -1.08
CA GLY A 398 47.56 4.59 -0.76
C GLY A 398 46.31 3.73 -0.81
N ALA A 399 46.24 2.90 -1.85
CA ALA A 399 45.42 1.71 -1.90
C ALA A 399 45.61 0.84 -0.64
N GLY A 400 44.59 0.77 0.20
CA GLY A 400 44.58 -0.12 1.37
C GLY A 400 43.30 0.04 2.17
N ASP A 401 42.56 -1.03 2.23
CA ASP A 401 41.48 -1.30 3.19
C ASP A 401 40.14 -0.62 2.96
N TYR A 402 39.38 -1.15 2.01
CA TYR A 402 37.93 -0.96 1.93
C TYR A 402 37.24 -1.87 2.95
N GLY A 403 37.22 -1.44 4.21
CA GLY A 403 36.34 -1.95 5.25
C GLY A 403 34.89 -1.62 4.92
N GLN A 404 34.10 -2.65 4.81
CA GLN A 404 32.67 -2.80 4.91
C GLN A 404 31.80 -1.52 4.73
N ALA A 405 31.14 -1.42 3.57
CA ALA A 405 30.03 -0.51 3.35
C ALA A 405 28.91 -0.78 4.40
N PRO A 406 28.30 0.26 4.99
CA PRO A 406 27.18 0.07 5.91
C PRO A 406 26.02 -0.58 5.20
N ASP A 407 25.52 -1.63 5.82
CA ASP A 407 24.52 -2.57 5.39
C ASP A 407 23.24 -1.88 4.88
N CYS A 408 22.89 -2.06 3.62
CA CYS A 408 21.63 -1.61 3.01
C CYS A 408 20.36 -2.19 3.67
N ARG A 409 20.52 -3.11 4.63
CA ARG A 409 19.44 -3.78 5.35
C ARG A 409 18.70 -2.91 6.34
N SER A 410 19.37 -1.93 6.96
CA SER A 410 18.70 -0.97 7.85
C SER A 410 17.78 0.00 7.10
N GLN A 411 17.88 0.07 5.77
CA GLN A 411 17.07 0.95 4.92
C GLN A 411 15.83 0.27 4.37
N ALA A 412 15.83 -1.05 4.24
CA ALA A 412 14.62 -1.82 3.85
C ALA A 412 13.61 -1.93 5.01
N ALA A 413 14.08 -1.94 6.27
CA ALA A 413 13.25 -1.88 7.46
C ALA A 413 12.63 -0.49 7.70
N ALA A 414 13.18 0.56 7.06
CA ALA A 414 12.61 1.90 7.04
C ALA A 414 11.75 2.12 5.78
N GLY A 415 11.02 1.07 5.37
CA GLY A 415 10.04 1.13 4.29
C GLY A 415 9.14 2.34 4.47
N SER A 416 9.05 3.14 3.42
CA SER A 416 8.20 4.33 3.39
C SER A 416 6.79 3.95 3.83
N PRO A 417 6.20 4.59 4.85
CA PRO A 417 4.87 4.22 5.37
C PRO A 417 3.77 4.29 4.32
N VAL A 418 3.97 5.06 3.26
CA VAL A 418 3.04 5.15 2.12
C VAL A 418 2.94 3.85 1.34
N VAL A 419 3.98 3.01 1.38
CA VAL A 419 4.05 1.77 0.59
C VAL A 419 3.59 0.55 1.39
N CYS A 420 3.82 0.52 2.70
CA CYS A 420 3.41 -0.60 3.57
C CYS A 420 1.96 -0.53 4.03
N ALA A 421 1.28 0.56 3.82
CA ALA A 421 -0.03 0.84 4.38
C ALA A 421 -1.22 0.39 3.53
N GLY A 422 -0.98 -0.27 2.46
CA GLY A 422 -2.00 -0.97 1.68
C GLY A 422 -2.17 -2.44 2.08
N CYS A 423 -1.31 -2.95 2.97
CA CYS A 423 -1.41 -4.32 3.47
C CYS A 423 -2.04 -4.40 4.86
#